data_4af5b43ec76525ae9f4e4b3e429befef
#
_entry.id   4af5b43ec76525ae9f4e4b3e429befef
#
_cell.length_a   1.000
_cell.length_b   1.000
_cell.length_c   1.000
_cell.angle_alpha   90.00
_cell.angle_beta   90.00
_cell.angle_gamma   90.00
#
_symmetry.space_group_name_H-M   'P 1'
#
loop_
_entity.id
_entity.type
_entity.pdbx_description
1 polymer ?
#
loop_
_entity_poly.entity_id
_entity_poly.type
_entity_poly.pdbx_seq_one_letter_code
_entity_poly.pdbx_strand_id
1 'polypeptide(L)'
;MTTGVLMYCFDTPEVNYHRLAERCVAQIRKYLKLEITIVTNLETYKKFKPLGMINYKLVEAKTTNTRPYRGKSVAWYNKERALAYEHSPYDTTILMDCDYFVFSSTLLELANTEFDMMLHDRVHDLTGKDMILGKDESTLPLVWATVTLFKKTANTEAIFAMIRHV
;
A
#
# COMPACT_ATOMS: atom_id res chain seq x y z
N MET A 1 2.30 -5.90 20.95
CA MET A 1 2.42 -5.86 19.48
C MET A 1 1.58 -4.72 18.96
N THR A 2 2.17 -3.85 18.14
CA THR A 2 1.51 -2.70 17.55
C THR A 2 0.99 -3.07 16.15
N THR A 3 -0.27 -2.71 15.85
CA THR A 3 -0.85 -2.87 14.51
C THR A 3 -1.15 -1.49 13.95
N GLY A 4 -0.79 -1.26 12.68
CA GLY A 4 -1.04 0.03 12.05
C GLY A 4 -1.12 -0.07 10.53
N VAL A 5 -1.50 1.05 9.92
CA VAL A 5 -1.64 1.19 8.47
C VAL A 5 -0.47 1.95 7.90
N LEU A 6 0.13 1.41 6.84
CA LEU A 6 1.16 2.08 6.05
C LEU A 6 0.61 2.38 4.65
N MET A 7 0.72 3.62 4.21
CA MET A 7 0.34 4.05 2.86
C MET A 7 1.47 4.81 2.19
N TYR A 8 1.60 4.63 0.89
CA TYR A 8 2.45 5.47 0.04
C TYR A 8 1.58 6.46 -0.72
N CYS A 9 1.90 7.73 -0.63
CA CYS A 9 1.13 8.79 -1.26
C CYS A 9 2.05 9.81 -1.92
N PHE A 10 2.06 9.82 -3.24
CA PHE A 10 2.82 10.77 -4.06
C PHE A 10 1.89 11.33 -5.13
N ASP A 11 1.74 12.63 -5.16
CA ASP A 11 0.99 13.30 -6.24
C ASP A 11 1.72 13.15 -7.56
N THR A 12 0.94 13.06 -8.62
CA THR A 12 1.43 13.18 -10.00
C THR A 12 0.87 14.44 -10.64
N PRO A 13 1.38 14.89 -11.79
CA PRO A 13 0.79 16.00 -12.51
C PRO A 13 -0.70 15.80 -12.84
N GLU A 14 -1.13 14.55 -13.02
CA GLU A 14 -2.48 14.19 -13.42
C GLU A 14 -3.41 13.90 -12.25
N VAL A 15 -2.88 13.47 -11.10
CA VAL A 15 -3.69 12.97 -9.98
C VAL A 15 -3.21 13.52 -8.64
N ASN A 16 -4.13 14.11 -7.91
CA ASN A 16 -3.94 14.60 -6.53
C ASN A 16 -4.18 13.46 -5.53
N TYR A 17 -3.22 12.54 -5.39
CA TYR A 17 -3.33 11.39 -4.49
C TYR A 17 -3.47 11.78 -3.02
N HIS A 18 -2.92 12.94 -2.60
CA HIS A 18 -3.10 13.43 -1.22
C HIS A 18 -4.58 13.56 -0.85
N ARG A 19 -5.46 13.99 -1.79
CA ARG A 19 -6.91 14.08 -1.53
C ARG A 19 -7.58 12.72 -1.36
N LEU A 20 -7.11 11.71 -2.09
CA LEU A 20 -7.60 10.33 -1.93
C LEU A 20 -7.14 9.77 -0.59
N ALA A 21 -5.87 9.98 -0.24
CA ALA A 21 -5.31 9.61 1.06
C ALA A 21 -6.06 10.27 2.23
N GLU A 22 -6.44 11.55 2.14
CA GLU A 22 -7.25 12.23 3.17
C GLU A 22 -8.58 11.51 3.41
N ARG A 23 -9.25 11.06 2.35
CA ARG A 23 -10.50 10.28 2.45
C ARG A 23 -10.25 8.89 3.03
N CYS A 24 -9.20 8.21 2.57
CA CYS A 24 -8.81 6.90 3.08
C CYS A 24 -8.51 6.96 4.59
N VAL A 25 -7.76 7.96 5.04
CA VAL A 25 -7.49 8.22 6.47
C VAL A 25 -8.76 8.34 7.29
N ALA A 26 -9.75 9.10 6.80
CA ALA A 26 -11.02 9.26 7.51
C ALA A 26 -11.75 7.91 7.68
N GLN A 27 -11.68 7.04 6.68
CA GLN A 27 -12.30 5.71 6.73
C GLN A 27 -11.53 4.75 7.63
N ILE A 28 -10.20 4.75 7.58
CA ILE A 28 -9.37 3.95 8.48
C ILE A 28 -9.68 4.31 9.94
N ARG A 29 -9.77 5.59 10.26
CA ARG A 29 -10.14 6.04 11.61
C ARG A 29 -11.52 5.59 12.02
N LYS A 30 -12.49 5.63 11.10
CA LYS A 30 -13.87 5.21 11.37
C LYS A 30 -13.99 3.71 11.61
N TYR A 31 -13.37 2.90 10.76
CA TYR A 31 -13.60 1.46 10.72
C TYR A 31 -12.51 0.64 11.40
N LEU A 32 -11.24 1.05 11.29
CA LEU A 32 -10.11 0.29 11.83
C LEU A 32 -9.60 0.85 13.16
N LYS A 33 -9.68 2.17 13.36
CA LYS A 33 -9.18 2.86 14.57
C LYS A 33 -7.70 2.58 14.85
N LEU A 34 -6.92 2.42 13.79
CA LEU A 34 -5.49 2.13 13.84
C LEU A 34 -4.64 3.40 13.68
N GLU A 35 -3.40 3.34 14.15
CA GLU A 35 -2.38 4.32 13.80
C GLU A 35 -2.07 4.27 12.30
N ILE A 36 -1.71 5.44 11.74
CA ILE A 36 -1.47 5.58 10.30
C ILE A 36 -0.12 6.24 10.09
N THR A 37 0.68 5.62 9.22
CA THR A 37 1.92 6.20 8.69
C THR A 37 1.76 6.41 7.18
N ILE A 38 2.02 7.65 6.73
CA ILE A 38 2.04 7.99 5.30
C ILE A 38 3.48 8.24 4.87
N VAL A 39 3.97 7.44 3.93
CA VAL A 39 5.25 7.66 3.24
C VAL A 39 4.99 8.56 2.05
N THR A 40 5.68 9.70 1.99
CA THR A 40 5.44 10.71 0.96
C THR A 40 6.68 11.56 0.72
N ASN A 41 6.69 12.36 -0.35
CA ASN A 41 7.72 13.37 -0.57
C ASN A 41 7.30 14.74 0.00
N LEU A 42 8.26 15.65 0.12
CA LEU A 42 8.03 16.98 0.70
C LEU A 42 6.98 17.79 -0.10
N GLU A 43 6.94 17.63 -1.42
CA GLU A 43 5.98 18.34 -2.28
C GLU A 43 4.54 17.93 -1.99
N THR A 44 4.28 16.64 -1.95
CA THR A 44 2.95 16.09 -1.63
C THR A 44 2.58 16.38 -0.18
N TYR A 45 3.54 16.23 0.75
CA TYR A 45 3.32 16.52 2.16
C TYR A 45 2.77 17.93 2.42
N LYS A 46 3.32 18.95 1.75
CA LYS A 46 2.88 20.35 1.91
C LYS A 46 1.43 20.59 1.48
N LYS A 47 0.83 19.69 0.73
CA LYS A 47 -0.55 19.80 0.23
C LYS A 47 -1.60 19.17 1.14
N PHE A 48 -1.17 18.32 2.09
CA PHE A 48 -2.09 17.73 3.06
C PHE A 48 -2.69 18.78 3.96
N LYS A 49 -3.99 18.67 4.19
CA LYS A 49 -4.64 19.37 5.30
C LYS A 49 -4.20 18.76 6.63
N PRO A 50 -4.28 19.49 7.74
CA PRO A 50 -4.06 18.92 9.05
C PRO A 50 -4.97 17.72 9.30
N LEU A 51 -4.42 16.52 9.32
CA LEU A 51 -5.19 15.28 9.50
C LEU A 51 -5.16 14.77 10.95
N GLY A 52 -4.70 15.59 11.92
CA GLY A 52 -4.54 15.16 13.32
C GLY A 52 -3.38 14.15 13.47
N MET A 53 -3.52 13.18 14.37
CA MET A 53 -2.46 12.20 14.68
C MET A 53 -2.19 11.26 13.49
N ILE A 54 -1.28 11.67 12.62
CA ILE A 54 -0.73 10.86 11.52
C ILE A 54 0.78 10.99 11.55
N ASN A 55 1.46 9.87 11.40
CA ASN A 55 2.89 9.83 11.25
C ASN A 55 3.24 10.01 9.76
N TYR A 56 4.09 10.99 9.44
CA TYR A 56 4.61 11.17 8.09
C TYR A 56 6.06 10.74 8.02
N LYS A 57 6.39 9.90 7.04
CA LYS A 57 7.76 9.56 6.69
C LYS A 57 8.11 10.20 5.37
N LEU A 58 8.95 11.22 5.41
CA LEU A 58 9.42 11.90 4.21
C LEU A 58 10.55 11.11 3.55
N VAL A 59 10.40 10.88 2.24
CA VAL A 59 11.39 10.18 1.42
C VAL A 59 11.67 10.97 0.14
N GLU A 60 12.85 10.81 -0.41
CA GLU A 60 13.19 11.31 -1.74
C GLU A 60 12.70 10.29 -2.78
N ALA A 61 11.47 10.45 -3.25
CA ALA A 61 10.95 9.61 -4.31
C ALA A 61 11.68 9.92 -5.63
N LYS A 62 12.33 8.92 -6.21
CA LYS A 62 12.99 9.07 -7.51
C LYS A 62 11.95 9.15 -8.63
N THR A 63 11.78 10.34 -9.19
CA THR A 63 10.85 10.59 -10.32
C THR A 63 11.30 9.92 -11.64
N THR A 64 12.49 9.31 -11.66
CA THR A 64 13.05 8.65 -12.84
C THR A 64 12.41 7.29 -13.15
N ASN A 65 11.68 6.70 -12.20
CA ASN A 65 10.98 5.44 -12.45
C ASN A 65 9.73 5.71 -13.28
N THR A 66 9.72 5.21 -14.50
CA THR A 66 8.56 5.31 -15.38
C THR A 66 8.11 3.92 -15.83
N ARG A 67 6.84 3.79 -16.14
CA ARG A 67 6.28 2.60 -16.79
C ARG A 67 5.42 2.99 -17.98
N PRO A 68 5.34 2.14 -19.01
CA PRO A 68 4.40 2.35 -20.10
C PRO A 68 2.96 2.16 -19.58
N TYR A 69 2.10 3.10 -19.85
CA TYR A 69 0.67 3.01 -19.54
C TYR A 69 -0.16 3.71 -20.64
N ARG A 70 -1.01 2.95 -21.34
CA ARG A 70 -1.86 3.44 -22.44
C ARG A 70 -1.07 4.24 -23.50
N GLY A 71 0.10 3.73 -23.89
CA GLY A 71 0.96 4.36 -24.92
C GLY A 71 1.75 5.59 -24.45
N LYS A 72 1.70 5.93 -23.16
CA LYS A 72 2.49 7.02 -22.55
C LYS A 72 3.44 6.47 -21.50
N SER A 73 4.56 7.15 -21.28
CA SER A 73 5.43 6.91 -20.13
C SER A 73 4.88 7.73 -18.96
N VAL A 74 4.52 7.05 -17.86
CA VAL A 74 4.00 7.69 -16.64
C VAL A 74 4.94 7.45 -15.48
N ALA A 75 5.05 8.41 -14.56
CA ALA A 75 5.83 8.24 -13.34
C ALA A 75 5.28 7.07 -12.52
N TRP A 76 6.20 6.24 -11.98
CA TRP A 76 5.83 5.07 -11.20
C TRP A 76 6.51 5.08 -9.83
N TYR A 77 5.74 5.40 -8.80
CA TYR A 77 6.21 5.50 -7.43
C TYR A 77 6.09 4.20 -6.63
N ASN A 78 5.46 3.15 -7.19
CA ASN A 78 5.24 1.89 -6.47
C ASN A 78 6.53 1.14 -6.12
N LYS A 79 7.67 1.49 -6.74
CA LYS A 79 8.97 0.91 -6.38
C LYS A 79 9.34 1.16 -4.92
N GLU A 80 8.93 2.29 -4.35
CA GLU A 80 9.16 2.61 -2.94
C GLU A 80 8.45 1.63 -1.99
N ARG A 81 7.40 0.94 -2.45
CA ARG A 81 6.72 -0.09 -1.65
C ARG A 81 7.59 -1.31 -1.33
N ALA A 82 8.64 -1.55 -2.11
CA ALA A 82 9.64 -2.57 -1.80
C ALA A 82 10.36 -2.33 -0.46
N LEU A 83 10.30 -1.09 0.05
CA LEU A 83 10.85 -0.68 1.34
C LEU A 83 9.79 -0.66 2.47
N ALA A 84 8.62 -1.28 2.25
CA ALA A 84 7.53 -1.19 3.22
C ALA A 84 7.89 -1.83 4.58
N TYR A 85 8.69 -2.88 4.58
CA TYR A 85 9.17 -3.52 5.81
C TYR A 85 9.99 -2.54 6.67
N GLU A 86 10.92 -1.81 6.06
CA GLU A 86 11.78 -0.83 6.74
C GLU A 86 11.02 0.46 7.08
N HIS A 87 10.05 0.83 6.25
CA HIS A 87 9.28 2.05 6.45
C HIS A 87 8.20 1.90 7.51
N SER A 88 7.71 0.70 7.75
CA SER A 88 6.69 0.47 8.77
C SER A 88 7.24 0.59 10.18
N PRO A 89 6.61 1.37 11.07
CA PRO A 89 6.93 1.39 12.49
C PRO A 89 6.20 0.30 13.31
N TYR A 90 5.36 -0.52 12.67
CA TYR A 90 4.44 -1.45 13.34
C TYR A 90 4.95 -2.89 13.32
N ASP A 91 4.59 -3.67 14.36
CA ASP A 91 4.85 -5.11 14.39
C ASP A 91 3.98 -5.86 13.36
N THR A 92 2.72 -5.43 13.22
CA THR A 92 1.79 -5.90 12.17
C THR A 92 1.37 -4.71 11.31
N THR A 93 1.57 -4.82 10.02
CA THR A 93 1.31 -3.73 9.07
C THR A 93 0.23 -4.11 8.07
N ILE A 94 -0.75 -3.23 7.93
CA ILE A 94 -1.68 -3.22 6.82
C ILE A 94 -1.16 -2.21 5.80
N LEU A 95 -0.40 -2.70 4.81
CA LEU A 95 0.07 -1.88 3.69
C LEU A 95 -1.06 -1.75 2.68
N MET A 96 -1.50 -0.53 2.36
CA MET A 96 -2.57 -0.31 1.39
C MET A 96 -2.29 0.87 0.47
N ASP A 97 -2.94 0.87 -0.69
CA ASP A 97 -2.93 2.01 -1.60
C ASP A 97 -3.69 3.18 -0.98
N CYS A 98 -3.22 4.39 -1.21
CA CYS A 98 -3.83 5.60 -0.64
C CYS A 98 -5.20 5.95 -1.24
N ASP A 99 -5.60 5.27 -2.30
CA ASP A 99 -6.92 5.36 -2.95
C ASP A 99 -7.82 4.15 -2.64
N TYR A 100 -7.40 3.30 -1.70
CA TYR A 100 -8.22 2.19 -1.20
C TYR A 100 -9.31 2.68 -0.24
N PHE A 101 -10.52 2.14 -0.38
CA PHE A 101 -11.65 2.53 0.46
C PHE A 101 -12.02 1.43 1.46
N VAL A 102 -11.88 1.77 2.75
CA VAL A 102 -12.21 0.87 3.86
C VAL A 102 -13.67 1.09 4.28
N PHE A 103 -14.48 0.03 4.25
CA PHE A 103 -15.91 0.09 4.62
C PHE A 103 -16.30 -0.80 5.81
N SER A 104 -15.36 -1.58 6.34
CA SER A 104 -15.60 -2.51 7.45
C SER A 104 -14.34 -2.71 8.28
N SER A 105 -14.46 -3.45 9.39
CA SER A 105 -13.35 -3.86 10.25
C SER A 105 -12.66 -5.17 9.82
N THR A 106 -13.03 -5.76 8.69
CA THR A 106 -12.54 -7.08 8.24
C THR A 106 -11.00 -7.16 8.21
N LEU A 107 -10.32 -6.07 7.84
CA LEU A 107 -8.86 -6.04 7.84
C LEU A 107 -8.24 -6.24 9.23
N LEU A 108 -8.96 -5.92 10.32
CA LEU A 108 -8.50 -6.19 11.70
C LEU A 108 -8.52 -7.69 12.01
N GLU A 109 -9.54 -8.39 11.53
CA GLU A 109 -9.66 -9.84 11.71
C GLU A 109 -8.52 -10.54 10.98
N LEU A 110 -8.21 -10.13 9.75
CA LEU A 110 -7.10 -10.65 8.97
C LEU A 110 -5.73 -10.32 9.61
N ALA A 111 -5.57 -9.14 10.19
CA ALA A 111 -4.32 -8.75 10.86
C ALA A 111 -4.00 -9.60 12.10
N ASN A 112 -5.01 -10.23 12.70
CA ASN A 112 -4.88 -11.12 13.87
C ASN A 112 -4.63 -12.60 13.51
N THR A 113 -4.46 -12.93 12.23
CA THR A 113 -4.17 -14.31 11.79
C THR A 113 -2.74 -14.73 12.14
N GLU A 114 -2.45 -16.03 12.08
CA GLU A 114 -1.11 -16.59 12.36
C GLU A 114 -0.12 -16.42 11.20
N PHE A 115 -0.58 -16.01 10.01
CA PHE A 115 0.28 -15.87 8.84
C PHE A 115 1.23 -14.67 8.96
N ASP A 116 2.46 -14.83 8.48
CA ASP A 116 3.46 -13.77 8.42
C ASP A 116 3.13 -12.71 7.36
N MET A 117 2.55 -13.14 6.24
CA MET A 117 2.18 -12.27 5.12
C MET A 117 0.91 -12.76 4.43
N MET A 118 0.05 -11.84 4.02
CA MET A 118 -1.16 -12.09 3.25
C MET A 118 -1.28 -11.13 2.08
N LEU A 119 -1.68 -11.66 0.93
CA LEU A 119 -1.91 -10.95 -0.32
C LEU A 119 -3.24 -11.37 -0.92
N HIS A 120 -3.84 -10.52 -1.75
CA HIS A 120 -5.03 -10.89 -2.51
C HIS A 120 -4.66 -11.80 -3.69
N ASP A 121 -5.28 -12.96 -3.78
CA ASP A 121 -5.16 -13.91 -4.90
C ASP A 121 -6.32 -13.80 -5.90
N ARG A 122 -7.44 -13.21 -5.48
CA ARG A 122 -8.65 -13.03 -6.29
C ARG A 122 -9.12 -11.59 -6.25
N VAL A 123 -9.17 -10.96 -7.41
CA VAL A 123 -9.61 -9.57 -7.55
C VAL A 123 -10.71 -9.51 -8.61
N HIS A 124 -11.85 -8.90 -8.25
CA HIS A 124 -12.91 -8.57 -9.18
C HIS A 124 -12.79 -7.11 -9.62
N ASP A 125 -12.68 -6.89 -10.91
CA ASP A 125 -12.77 -5.55 -11.47
C ASP A 125 -14.25 -5.10 -11.50
N LEU A 126 -14.55 -3.95 -10.91
CA LEU A 126 -15.89 -3.36 -10.93
C LEU A 126 -16.37 -3.02 -12.35
N THR A 127 -15.49 -2.98 -13.34
CA THR A 127 -15.83 -2.80 -14.75
C THR A 127 -16.28 -4.11 -15.44
N GLY A 128 -16.41 -5.21 -14.69
CA GLY A 128 -16.88 -6.50 -15.19
C GLY A 128 -15.83 -7.29 -15.99
N LYS A 129 -14.59 -6.86 -16.00
CA LYS A 129 -13.48 -7.67 -16.53
C LYS A 129 -12.97 -8.56 -15.41
N ASP A 130 -13.34 -9.83 -15.45
CA ASP A 130 -12.74 -10.82 -14.56
C ASP A 130 -11.23 -10.87 -14.82
N MET A 131 -10.47 -10.19 -13.98
CA MET A 131 -9.04 -10.36 -13.93
C MET A 131 -8.73 -11.66 -13.18
N ILE A 132 -9.01 -12.80 -13.84
CA ILE A 132 -8.50 -14.08 -13.39
C ILE A 132 -7.01 -14.07 -13.73
N LEU A 133 -6.24 -13.66 -12.74
CA LEU A 133 -4.81 -13.65 -12.82
C LEU A 133 -4.31 -15.08 -12.65
N GLY A 134 -3.81 -15.69 -13.74
CA GLY A 134 -3.19 -17.00 -13.73
C GLY A 134 -4.16 -18.18 -13.87
N LYS A 135 -4.60 -18.46 -15.09
CA LYS A 135 -5.32 -19.72 -15.42
C LYS A 135 -4.39 -20.90 -15.70
N ASP A 136 -3.08 -20.69 -15.68
CA ASP A 136 -2.12 -21.74 -15.98
C ASP A 136 -1.49 -22.24 -14.68
N GLU A 137 -1.70 -23.52 -14.36
CA GLU A 137 -1.14 -24.18 -13.17
C GLU A 137 0.39 -24.16 -13.14
N SER A 138 1.04 -23.84 -14.27
CA SER A 138 2.50 -23.75 -14.39
C SER A 138 3.07 -22.38 -14.01
N THR A 139 2.24 -21.35 -13.81
CA THR A 139 2.69 -19.99 -13.46
C THR A 139 2.39 -19.66 -12.01
N LEU A 140 3.29 -18.90 -11.38
CA LEU A 140 3.03 -18.33 -10.06
C LEU A 140 1.74 -17.49 -10.12
N PRO A 141 0.81 -17.66 -9.17
CA PRO A 141 -0.41 -16.89 -9.17
C PRO A 141 -0.08 -15.40 -9.12
N LEU A 142 -0.68 -14.63 -10.02
CA LEU A 142 -0.62 -13.19 -9.93
C LEU A 142 -1.37 -12.75 -8.67
N VAL A 143 -0.66 -12.07 -7.77
CA VAL A 143 -1.23 -11.50 -6.56
C VAL A 143 -1.42 -9.99 -6.74
N TRP A 144 -2.50 -9.45 -6.18
CA TRP A 144 -2.77 -8.04 -6.23
C TRP A 144 -2.33 -7.36 -4.92
N ALA A 145 -1.44 -6.40 -5.04
CA ALA A 145 -0.78 -5.77 -3.89
C ALA A 145 -1.48 -4.50 -3.36
N THR A 146 -2.74 -4.23 -3.74
CA THR A 146 -3.50 -3.06 -3.26
C THR A 146 -3.60 -3.03 -1.74
N VAL A 147 -3.83 -4.20 -1.13
CA VAL A 147 -3.71 -4.41 0.31
C VAL A 147 -2.83 -5.61 0.55
N THR A 148 -1.83 -5.43 1.37
CA THR A 148 -0.90 -6.46 1.82
C THR A 148 -0.82 -6.39 3.34
N LEU A 149 -1.03 -7.50 4.02
CA LEU A 149 -0.78 -7.60 5.46
C LEU A 149 0.55 -8.31 5.69
N PHE A 150 1.37 -7.78 6.58
CA PHE A 150 2.60 -8.46 6.97
C PHE A 150 2.96 -8.18 8.43
N LYS A 151 3.63 -9.14 9.04
CA LYS A 151 4.23 -9.04 10.38
C LYS A 151 5.74 -8.86 10.26
N LYS A 152 6.35 -8.20 11.21
CA LYS A 152 7.82 -8.09 11.29
C LYS A 152 8.43 -9.40 11.81
N THR A 153 8.65 -10.33 10.89
CA THR A 153 9.29 -11.63 11.14
C THR A 153 10.49 -11.80 10.21
N ALA A 154 11.38 -12.73 10.51
CA ALA A 154 12.54 -13.05 9.66
C ALA A 154 12.11 -13.52 8.26
N ASN A 155 10.98 -14.25 8.15
CA ASN A 155 10.45 -14.69 6.86
C ASN A 155 10.01 -13.49 6.01
N THR A 156 9.28 -12.56 6.60
CA THR A 156 8.80 -11.37 5.90
C THR A 156 9.95 -10.45 5.51
N GLU A 157 10.96 -10.31 6.36
CA GLU A 157 12.18 -9.57 6.05
C GLU A 157 12.89 -10.14 4.82
N ALA A 158 13.04 -11.47 4.76
CA ALA A 158 13.65 -12.15 3.62
C ALA A 158 12.82 -11.94 2.33
N ILE A 159 11.48 -11.98 2.39
CA ILE A 159 10.60 -11.71 1.25
C ILE A 159 10.81 -10.28 0.73
N PHE A 160 10.80 -9.27 1.61
CA PHE A 160 11.02 -7.88 1.19
C PHE A 160 12.45 -7.66 0.68
N ALA A 161 13.45 -8.35 1.23
CA ALA A 161 14.80 -8.33 0.70
C ALA A 161 14.84 -8.85 -0.75
N MET A 162 14.17 -9.96 -1.06
CA MET A 162 14.07 -10.47 -2.45
C MET A 162 13.35 -9.49 -3.38
N ILE A 163 12.24 -8.89 -2.95
CA ILE A 163 11.48 -7.91 -3.75
C ILE A 163 12.34 -6.72 -4.16
N ARG A 164 13.27 -6.28 -3.32
CA ARG A 164 14.17 -5.16 -3.64
C ARG A 164 15.20 -5.46 -4.73
N HIS A 165 15.49 -6.74 -4.99
CA HIS A 165 16.46 -7.16 -5.99
C HIS A 165 15.88 -7.42 -7.38
N VAL A 166 14.56 -7.31 -7.54
CA VAL A 166 13.83 -7.41 -8.81
C VAL A 166 13.57 -6.03 -9.40
#